data_16f5293962f56f4937ad110739fe7046
#
_entry.id   16f5293962f56f4937ad110739fe7046
#
_cell.length_a   1.000
_cell.length_b   1.000
_cell.length_c   1.000
_cell.angle_alpha   90.00
_cell.angle_beta   90.00
_cell.angle_gamma   90.00
#
_symmetry.space_group_name_H-M   'P 1'
#
loop_
_entity.id
_entity.type
_entity.pdbx_description
1 polymer ?
#
loop_
_entity_poly.entity_id
_entity_poly.type
_entity_poly.pdbx_seq_one_letter_code
_entity_poly.pdbx_strand_id
1 'polypeptide(L)'
;SLVGLDMGTKTIGVAVSDTLWMTATALKTVMRKTFQYDLDELAKLLKGRDIGGFVSGLPLQTDGQIGSQARYTLEQAEKIAAHFGKPVFFQDERYSSAAVERIMIDAYDMSRKKRKQKLDAGAAAFILQSFLDRL
;
A
#
# COMPACT_ATOMS: atom_id res chain seq x y z
N SER A 1 11.78 -7.53 -6.54
CA SER A 1 10.69 -7.38 -5.58
C SER A 1 9.70 -6.33 -6.04
N LEU A 2 8.44 -6.52 -5.71
CA LEU A 2 7.39 -5.51 -5.88
C LEU A 2 7.11 -4.85 -4.55
N VAL A 3 6.69 -3.58 -4.60
CA VAL A 3 6.35 -2.79 -3.42
C VAL A 3 4.85 -2.56 -3.41
N GLY A 4 4.20 -2.96 -2.33
CA GLY A 4 2.77 -2.68 -2.12
C GLY A 4 2.57 -1.36 -1.40
N LEU A 5 1.62 -0.58 -1.85
CA LEU A 5 1.28 0.71 -1.26
C LEU A 5 -0.21 0.76 -0.92
N ASP A 6 -0.49 1.17 0.30
CA ASP A 6 -1.84 1.55 0.72
C ASP A 6 -1.83 3.06 0.94
N MET A 7 -2.34 3.79 -0.06
CA MET A 7 -2.25 5.25 -0.10
C MET A 7 -3.38 5.87 0.70
N GLY A 8 -3.05 6.52 1.80
CA GLY A 8 -3.99 7.33 2.54
C GLY A 8 -3.63 8.81 2.46
N THR A 9 -4.47 9.67 3.02
CA THR A 9 -4.19 11.10 3.11
C THR A 9 -3.20 11.43 4.23
N LYS A 10 -3.18 10.61 5.29
CA LYS A 10 -2.31 10.82 6.45
C LYS A 10 -1.20 9.78 6.57
N THR A 11 -1.36 8.62 5.97
CA THR A 11 -0.41 7.52 6.07
C THR A 11 -0.24 6.83 4.73
N ILE A 12 0.93 6.20 4.55
CA ILE A 12 1.17 5.28 3.45
C ILE A 12 1.64 3.95 4.06
N GLY A 13 0.83 2.91 3.91
CA GLY A 13 1.24 1.57 4.28
C GLY A 13 2.16 0.99 3.21
N VAL A 14 3.24 0.35 3.62
CA VAL A 14 4.27 -0.17 2.70
C VAL A 14 4.53 -1.63 2.97
N ALA A 15 4.51 -2.43 1.93
CA ALA A 15 4.86 -3.84 1.97
C ALA A 15 5.80 -4.17 0.82
N VAL A 16 6.52 -5.28 0.93
CA VAL A 16 7.41 -5.75 -0.15
C VAL A 16 7.16 -7.23 -0.41
N SER A 17 7.38 -7.65 -1.65
CA SER A 17 7.40 -9.05 -2.01
C SER A 17 8.81 -9.61 -1.89
N ASP A 18 8.90 -10.95 -1.82
CA ASP A 18 10.16 -11.62 -2.05
C ASP A 18 10.56 -11.50 -3.53
N THR A 19 11.77 -11.96 -3.87
CA THR A 19 12.29 -11.88 -5.22
C THR A 19 11.56 -12.81 -6.19
N LEU A 20 10.88 -13.83 -5.69
CA LEU A 20 10.13 -14.78 -6.49
C LEU A 20 8.66 -14.39 -6.65
N TRP A 21 8.25 -13.27 -6.09
CA TRP A 21 6.88 -12.73 -6.15
C TRP A 21 5.83 -13.71 -5.61
N MET A 22 6.17 -14.39 -4.52
CA MET A 22 5.27 -15.39 -3.92
C MET A 22 4.58 -14.88 -2.67
N THR A 23 5.29 -14.11 -1.83
CA THR A 23 4.76 -13.64 -0.55
C THR A 23 4.99 -12.15 -0.38
N ALA A 24 4.03 -11.51 0.29
CA ALA A 24 4.11 -10.10 0.66
C ALA A 24 4.32 -9.97 2.16
N THR A 25 5.22 -9.06 2.55
CA THR A 25 5.54 -8.78 3.95
C THR A 25 5.36 -7.30 4.22
N ALA A 26 4.59 -6.97 5.26
CA ALA A 26 4.44 -5.58 5.69
C ALA A 26 5.76 -5.04 6.20
N LEU A 27 6.16 -3.85 5.74
CA LEU A 27 7.38 -3.19 6.19
C LEU A 27 7.10 -2.14 7.25
N LYS A 28 6.34 -1.13 6.90
CA LYS A 28 6.14 0.03 7.76
C LYS A 28 4.97 0.86 7.25
N THR A 29 4.38 1.64 8.16
CA THR A 29 3.45 2.70 7.83
C THR A 29 4.20 4.02 7.91
N VAL A 30 4.25 4.75 6.80
CA VAL A 30 4.86 6.07 6.76
C VAL A 30 3.82 7.10 7.18
N MET A 31 4.14 7.89 8.19
CA MET A 31 3.30 9.02 8.61
C MET A 31 3.60 10.18 7.69
N ARG A 32 2.61 10.56 6.89
CA ARG A 32 2.82 11.55 5.82
C ARG A 32 3.02 12.96 6.36
N LYS A 33 3.89 13.70 5.67
CA LYS A 33 4.13 15.12 5.90
C LYS A 33 4.04 15.81 4.53
N THR A 34 5.13 16.36 4.03
CA THR A 34 5.15 16.85 2.65
C THR A 34 5.36 15.68 1.69
N PHE A 35 5.02 15.86 0.43
CA PHE A 35 5.25 14.82 -0.57
C PHE A 35 6.74 14.47 -0.69
N GLN A 36 7.61 15.48 -0.62
CA GLN A 36 9.05 15.24 -0.66
C GLN A 36 9.53 14.42 0.53
N TYR A 37 9.02 14.71 1.73
CA TYR A 37 9.32 13.92 2.91
C TYR A 37 8.89 12.47 2.72
N ASP A 38 7.70 12.26 2.18
CA ASP A 38 7.17 10.92 1.94
C ASP A 38 8.06 10.13 0.98
N LEU A 39 8.51 10.79 -0.11
CA LEU A 39 9.43 10.17 -1.06
C LEU A 39 10.77 9.80 -0.41
N ASP A 40 11.30 10.67 0.44
CA ASP A 40 12.55 10.42 1.14
C ASP A 40 12.43 9.24 2.09
N GLU A 41 11.31 9.14 2.80
CA GLU A 41 11.06 8.01 3.71
C GLU A 41 10.91 6.70 2.94
N LEU A 42 10.22 6.71 1.81
CA LEU A 42 10.11 5.54 0.95
C LEU A 42 11.47 5.13 0.42
N ALA A 43 12.30 6.08 0.01
CA ALA A 43 13.65 5.79 -0.48
C ALA A 43 14.50 5.10 0.60
N LYS A 44 14.38 5.54 1.86
CA LYS A 44 15.09 4.90 2.97
C LYS A 44 14.63 3.47 3.18
N LEU A 45 13.31 3.24 3.16
CA LEU A 45 12.75 1.90 3.34
C LEU A 45 13.17 0.94 2.23
N LEU A 46 13.29 1.43 1.02
CA LEU A 46 13.54 0.60 -0.16
C LEU A 46 15.02 0.52 -0.52
N LYS A 47 15.88 1.22 0.22
CA LYS A 47 17.32 1.23 -0.05
C LYS A 47 17.90 -0.18 -0.01
N GLY A 48 18.70 -0.50 -1.02
CA GLY A 48 19.34 -1.81 -1.12
C GLY A 48 18.44 -2.92 -1.67
N ARG A 49 17.20 -2.61 -2.02
CA ARG A 49 16.27 -3.57 -2.61
C ARG A 49 16.21 -3.37 -4.12
N ASP A 50 16.14 -4.46 -4.85
CA ASP A 50 15.94 -4.44 -6.30
C ASP A 50 14.44 -4.38 -6.57
N ILE A 51 13.93 -3.18 -6.85
CA ILE A 51 12.50 -2.93 -7.00
C ILE A 51 12.11 -3.01 -8.47
N GLY A 52 11.20 -3.92 -8.80
CA GLY A 52 10.68 -4.08 -10.16
C GLY A 52 9.48 -3.20 -10.47
N GLY A 53 8.73 -2.79 -9.45
CA GLY A 53 7.54 -1.96 -9.63
C GLY A 53 6.77 -1.77 -8.35
N PHE A 54 5.70 -1.00 -8.46
CA PHE A 54 4.80 -0.70 -7.34
C PHE A 54 3.42 -1.27 -7.62
N VAL A 55 2.74 -1.70 -6.57
CA VAL A 55 1.34 -2.14 -6.61
C VAL A 55 0.58 -1.31 -5.61
N SER A 56 -0.37 -0.52 -6.07
CA SER A 56 -1.21 0.31 -5.21
C SER A 56 -2.63 -0.24 -5.18
N GLY A 57 -3.23 -0.28 -4.00
CA GLY A 57 -4.66 -0.49 -3.89
C GLY A 57 -5.40 0.67 -4.55
N LEU A 58 -6.54 0.37 -5.15
CA LEU A 58 -7.38 1.39 -5.79
C LEU A 58 -8.78 1.33 -5.17
N PRO A 59 -9.17 2.33 -4.36
CA PRO A 59 -10.45 2.31 -3.65
C PRO A 59 -11.59 2.73 -4.58
N LEU A 60 -11.99 1.83 -5.47
CA LEU A 60 -13.10 2.07 -6.37
C LEU A 60 -14.41 2.15 -5.60
N GLN A 61 -15.40 2.85 -6.16
CA GLN A 61 -16.75 2.83 -5.63
C GLN A 61 -17.37 1.44 -5.80
N THR A 62 -18.43 1.16 -5.04
CA THR A 62 -19.06 -0.17 -5.08
C THR A 62 -19.57 -0.55 -6.47
N ASP A 63 -19.88 0.44 -7.30
CA ASP A 63 -20.30 0.23 -8.69
C ASP A 63 -19.11 0.07 -9.66
N GLY A 64 -17.88 0.11 -9.16
CA GLY A 64 -16.68 -0.04 -9.96
C GLY A 64 -16.17 1.26 -10.57
N GLN A 65 -16.83 2.39 -10.33
CA GLN A 65 -16.41 3.66 -10.90
C GLN A 65 -15.31 4.32 -10.07
N ILE A 66 -14.54 5.19 -10.74
CA ILE A 66 -13.47 5.94 -10.10
C ILE A 66 -14.06 7.20 -9.47
N GLY A 67 -14.09 7.23 -8.13
CA GLY A 67 -14.47 8.42 -7.38
C GLY A 67 -13.26 9.31 -7.09
N SER A 68 -13.48 10.36 -6.30
CA SER A 68 -12.43 11.33 -5.97
C SER A 68 -11.28 10.69 -5.19
N GLN A 69 -11.57 9.76 -4.30
CA GLN A 69 -10.54 9.08 -3.52
C GLN A 69 -9.68 8.17 -4.40
N ALA A 70 -10.28 7.43 -5.30
CA ALA A 70 -9.54 6.58 -6.24
C ALA A 70 -8.67 7.43 -7.16
N ARG A 71 -9.19 8.56 -7.62
CA ARG A 71 -8.42 9.49 -8.47
C ARG A 71 -7.21 10.04 -7.73
N TYR A 72 -7.38 10.44 -6.47
CA TYR A 72 -6.28 10.91 -5.63
C TYR A 72 -5.21 9.82 -5.47
N THR A 73 -5.64 8.61 -5.14
CA THR A 73 -4.73 7.46 -4.97
C THR A 73 -3.95 7.19 -6.25
N LEU A 74 -4.64 7.18 -7.39
CA LEU A 74 -4.02 6.93 -8.69
C LEU A 74 -2.94 7.97 -9.00
N GLU A 75 -3.25 9.25 -8.81
CA GLU A 75 -2.30 10.33 -9.05
C GLU A 75 -1.08 10.25 -8.14
N GLN A 76 -1.29 9.99 -6.85
CA GLN A 76 -0.20 9.90 -5.88
C GLN A 76 0.71 8.70 -6.18
N ALA A 77 0.12 7.55 -6.45
CA ALA A 77 0.88 6.33 -6.75
C ALA A 77 1.68 6.49 -8.04
N GLU A 78 1.11 7.10 -9.06
CA GLU A 78 1.83 7.37 -10.32
C GLU A 78 3.01 8.31 -10.11
N LYS A 79 2.85 9.34 -9.28
CA LYS A 79 3.95 10.26 -8.96
C LYS A 79 5.07 9.57 -8.21
N ILE A 80 4.73 8.69 -7.27
CA ILE A 80 5.74 7.91 -6.53
C ILE A 80 6.50 7.00 -7.49
N ALA A 81 5.79 6.24 -8.30
CA ALA A 81 6.43 5.33 -9.25
C ALA A 81 7.32 6.08 -10.24
N ALA A 82 6.87 7.23 -10.74
CA ALA A 82 7.65 8.05 -11.64
C ALA A 82 8.93 8.57 -10.99
N HIS A 83 8.86 8.95 -9.70
CA HIS A 83 10.03 9.40 -8.95
C HIS A 83 11.12 8.32 -8.90
N PHE A 84 10.71 7.06 -8.71
CA PHE A 84 11.63 5.93 -8.66
C PHE A 84 11.93 5.33 -10.04
N GLY A 85 11.29 5.83 -11.09
CA GLY A 85 11.49 5.34 -12.45
C GLY A 85 10.98 3.92 -12.65
N LYS A 86 9.90 3.54 -11.98
CA LYS A 86 9.34 2.18 -12.00
C LYS A 86 7.87 2.20 -12.40
N PRO A 87 7.35 1.09 -12.95
CA PRO A 87 5.93 0.99 -13.25
C PRO A 87 5.08 0.89 -11.99
N VAL A 88 3.82 1.25 -12.11
CA VAL A 88 2.83 1.06 -11.06
C VAL A 88 1.65 0.26 -11.61
N PHE A 89 1.18 -0.69 -10.80
CA PHE A 89 0.01 -1.50 -11.07
C PHE A 89 -1.03 -1.24 -10.00
N PHE A 90 -2.30 -1.41 -10.33
CA PHE A 90 -3.39 -1.15 -9.39
C PHE A 90 -4.18 -2.42 -9.11
N GLN A 91 -4.53 -2.60 -7.85
CA GLN A 91 -5.34 -3.71 -7.38
C GLN A 91 -6.65 -3.15 -6.83
N ASP A 92 -7.78 -3.61 -7.36
CA ASP A 92 -9.10 -3.22 -6.86
C ASP A 92 -9.24 -3.69 -5.42
N GLU A 93 -9.52 -2.75 -4.51
CA GLU A 93 -9.63 -3.06 -3.08
C GLU A 93 -11.04 -2.80 -2.52
N ARG A 94 -12.07 -2.80 -3.38
CA ARG A 94 -13.44 -2.49 -2.93
C ARG A 94 -13.88 -3.29 -1.71
N TYR A 95 -13.42 -4.52 -1.58
CA TYR A 95 -13.88 -5.44 -0.53
C TYR A 95 -12.75 -5.94 0.37
N SER A 96 -11.50 -5.58 0.11
CA SER A 96 -10.35 -6.22 0.77
C SER A 96 -9.90 -5.52 2.04
N SER A 97 -9.73 -4.19 2.03
CA SER A 97 -9.24 -3.50 3.21
C SER A 97 -10.23 -3.53 4.37
N ALA A 98 -11.54 -3.54 4.09
CA ALA A 98 -12.56 -3.68 5.13
C ALA A 98 -12.47 -5.03 5.84
N ALA A 99 -12.16 -6.11 5.12
CA ALA A 99 -12.01 -7.43 5.72
C ALA A 99 -10.76 -7.48 6.60
N VAL A 100 -9.64 -6.94 6.12
CA VAL A 100 -8.39 -6.85 6.90
C VAL A 100 -8.62 -6.03 8.17
N GLU A 101 -9.28 -4.89 8.05
CA GLU A 101 -9.58 -4.03 9.17
C GLU A 101 -10.39 -4.75 10.25
N ARG A 102 -11.45 -5.45 9.86
CA ARG A 102 -12.28 -6.20 10.81
C ARG A 102 -11.47 -7.28 11.50
N ILE A 103 -10.67 -8.03 10.77
CA ILE A 103 -9.86 -9.11 11.34
C ILE A 103 -8.88 -8.53 12.37
N MET A 104 -8.22 -7.42 12.04
CA MET A 104 -7.23 -6.83 12.93
C MET A 104 -7.84 -6.23 14.18
N ILE A 105 -8.99 -5.59 14.06
CA ILE A 105 -9.70 -5.02 15.21
C ILE A 105 -10.19 -6.13 16.14
N ASP A 106 -10.76 -7.19 15.58
CA ASP A 106 -11.35 -8.28 16.38
C ASP A 106 -10.28 -9.17 17.01
N ALA A 107 -9.15 -9.36 16.34
CA ALA A 107 -8.12 -10.29 16.77
C ALA A 107 -7.12 -9.69 17.77
N TYR A 108 -6.94 -8.37 17.77
CA TYR A 108 -5.87 -7.73 18.54
C TYR A 108 -6.40 -6.59 19.40
N ASP A 109 -6.20 -6.71 20.71
CA ASP A 109 -6.49 -5.63 21.66
C ASP A 109 -5.28 -4.69 21.68
N MET A 110 -5.27 -3.71 20.78
CA MET A 110 -4.17 -2.77 20.62
C MET A 110 -4.63 -1.34 20.82
N SER A 111 -3.69 -0.44 21.18
CA SER A 111 -3.98 0.97 21.24
C SER A 111 -4.43 1.48 19.86
N ARG A 112 -5.26 2.55 19.84
CA ARG A 112 -5.81 3.08 18.59
C ARG A 112 -4.70 3.42 17.59
N LYS A 113 -3.62 4.04 18.05
CA LYS A 113 -2.50 4.42 17.18
C LYS A 113 -1.80 3.20 16.60
N LYS A 114 -1.49 2.21 17.44
CA LYS A 114 -0.83 0.98 16.99
C LYS A 114 -1.72 0.18 16.06
N ARG A 115 -3.03 0.13 16.34
CA ARG A 115 -3.98 -0.55 15.45
C ARG A 115 -3.98 0.07 14.07
N LYS A 116 -4.04 1.40 14.00
CA LYS A 116 -4.06 2.11 12.73
C LYS A 116 -2.79 1.86 11.91
N GLN A 117 -1.61 1.92 12.55
CA GLN A 117 -0.36 1.68 11.88
C GLN A 117 -0.27 0.25 11.34
N LYS A 118 -0.69 -0.73 12.13
CA LYS A 118 -0.71 -2.12 11.70
C LYS A 118 -1.73 -2.37 10.60
N LEU A 119 -2.90 -1.74 10.69
CA LEU A 119 -3.91 -1.86 9.66
C LEU A 119 -3.40 -1.37 8.31
N ASP A 120 -2.76 -0.20 8.29
CA ASP A 120 -2.25 0.37 7.05
C ASP A 120 -1.17 -0.52 6.43
N ALA A 121 -0.22 -0.99 7.24
CA ALA A 121 0.83 -1.89 6.77
C ALA A 121 0.27 -3.26 6.39
N GLY A 122 -0.68 -3.77 7.17
CA GLY A 122 -1.36 -5.02 6.87
C GLY A 122 -2.19 -4.95 5.60
N ALA A 123 -2.86 -3.81 5.38
CA ALA A 123 -3.60 -3.58 4.14
C ALA A 123 -2.68 -3.56 2.93
N ALA A 124 -1.50 -2.92 3.04
CA ALA A 124 -0.52 -2.92 1.96
C ALA A 124 -0.04 -4.33 1.62
N ALA A 125 0.23 -5.15 2.64
CA ALA A 125 0.62 -6.54 2.43
C ALA A 125 -0.51 -7.35 1.79
N PHE A 126 -1.74 -7.13 2.21
CA PHE A 126 -2.90 -7.80 1.64
C PHE A 126 -3.12 -7.41 0.19
N ILE A 127 -3.00 -6.13 -0.13
CA ILE A 127 -3.11 -5.61 -1.50
C ILE A 127 -2.05 -6.27 -2.38
N LEU A 128 -0.81 -6.27 -1.91
CA LEU A 128 0.30 -6.84 -2.67
C LEU A 128 0.12 -8.34 -2.85
N GLN A 129 -0.24 -9.07 -1.79
CA GLN A 129 -0.46 -10.51 -1.88
C GLN A 129 -1.59 -10.85 -2.84
N SER A 130 -2.68 -10.10 -2.82
CA SER A 130 -3.80 -10.30 -3.74
C SER A 130 -3.36 -10.11 -5.20
N PHE A 131 -2.49 -9.15 -5.44
CA PHE A 131 -1.92 -8.95 -6.78
C PHE A 131 -1.02 -10.13 -7.17
N LEU A 132 -0.14 -10.58 -6.27
CA LEU A 132 0.77 -11.69 -6.55
C LEU A 132 0.01 -12.98 -6.85
N ASP A 133 -1.07 -13.24 -6.13
CA ASP A 133 -1.88 -14.44 -6.30
C ASP A 133 -2.59 -14.50 -7.66
N ARG A 134 -2.69 -13.38 -8.34
CA ARG A 134 -3.30 -13.29 -9.68
C ARG A 134 -2.31 -13.47 -10.83
N LEU A 135 -1.03 -13.48 -10.53
CA LEU A 135 0.01 -13.62 -11.55
C LEU A 135 0.15 -15.06 -12.06
#